data_4bfab7929ad26249dfc9f5175b736d87
#
_entry.id   4bfab7929ad26249dfc9f5175b736d87
#
_cell.length_a   1.000
_cell.length_b   1.000
_cell.length_c   1.000
_cell.angle_alpha   90.00
_cell.angle_beta   90.00
_cell.angle_gamma   90.00
#
_symmetry.space_group_name_H-M   'P 1'
#
loop_
_entity.id
_entity.type
_entity.pdbx_description
1 polymer ?
#
loop_
_entity_poly.entity_id
_entity_poly.type
_entity_poly.pdbx_seq_one_letter_code
_entity_poly.pdbx_strand_id
1 'polypeptide(L)'
;MEIWNAYTADGQLTDHTLTRGESIPDGLYHLVVECIIRHRDGSTLFMKRDNTKLSYPDYYEATAGGSALFGEIAEQAILREVREETGIELTADQLRHHTHFVAHDDQCIFHCYWAETDWDKSTIQLQADETSNYIWVPQENLKYFLETELVIPRQKDYVERLFLEQEQGKSENETQYNMR
;
A
#
# COMPACT_ATOMS: atom_id res chain seq x y z
N MET A 1 6.17 -22.31 -3.03
CA MET A 1 4.99 -22.36 -2.11
C MET A 1 5.31 -21.41 -0.99
N GLU A 2 4.50 -20.37 -0.81
CA GLU A 2 4.71 -19.39 0.26
C GLU A 2 4.14 -19.90 1.57
N ILE A 3 4.89 -19.70 2.63
CA ILE A 3 4.50 -20.02 4.00
C ILE A 3 4.44 -18.72 4.78
N TRP A 4 3.41 -18.57 5.60
CA TRP A 4 3.18 -17.38 6.42
C TRP A 4 3.16 -17.74 7.92
N ASN A 5 3.48 -16.76 8.75
CA ASN A 5 3.16 -16.85 10.17
C ASN A 5 1.64 -16.75 10.38
N ALA A 6 1.12 -17.46 11.37
CA ALA A 6 -0.26 -17.31 11.78
C ALA A 6 -0.38 -16.43 13.03
N TYR A 7 -1.38 -15.55 13.03
CA TYR A 7 -1.68 -14.61 14.10
C TYR A 7 -3.10 -14.80 14.59
N THR A 8 -3.37 -14.41 15.83
CA THR A 8 -4.73 -14.21 16.33
C THR A 8 -5.29 -12.88 15.84
N ALA A 9 -6.59 -12.65 15.96
CA ALA A 9 -7.24 -11.39 15.52
C ALA A 9 -6.70 -10.12 16.24
N ASP A 10 -6.15 -10.28 17.45
CA ASP A 10 -5.50 -9.20 18.21
C ASP A 10 -3.99 -9.06 17.90
N GLY A 11 -3.51 -9.72 16.83
CA GLY A 11 -2.15 -9.58 16.32
C GLY A 11 -1.08 -10.37 17.08
N GLN A 12 -1.47 -11.34 17.92
CA GLN A 12 -0.50 -12.17 18.62
C GLN A 12 0.01 -13.27 17.70
N LEU A 13 1.34 -13.39 17.58
CA LEU A 13 1.97 -14.49 16.85
C LEU A 13 1.65 -15.82 17.53
N THR A 14 1.26 -16.82 16.74
CA THR A 14 1.02 -18.19 17.19
C THR A 14 2.19 -19.10 16.79
N ASP A 15 2.14 -20.35 17.21
CA ASP A 15 3.07 -21.41 16.78
C ASP A 15 2.64 -22.13 15.50
N HIS A 16 1.52 -21.69 14.88
CA HIS A 16 1.00 -22.23 13.63
C HIS A 16 1.63 -21.52 12.42
N THR A 17 1.64 -22.24 11.31
CA THR A 17 1.99 -21.70 9.98
C THR A 17 0.82 -21.86 9.02
N LEU A 18 0.74 -20.95 8.05
CA LEU A 18 -0.27 -20.97 7.00
C LEU A 18 0.43 -21.15 5.64
N THR A 19 -0.25 -21.77 4.69
CA THR A 19 0.26 -21.98 3.33
C THR A 19 -0.62 -21.24 2.33
N ARG A 20 -0.01 -20.46 1.43
CA ARG A 20 -0.73 -19.77 0.37
C ARG A 20 -1.54 -20.73 -0.49
N GLY A 21 -2.83 -20.44 -0.66
CA GLY A 21 -3.76 -21.24 -1.44
C GLY A 21 -4.47 -22.36 -0.66
N GLU A 22 -4.13 -22.57 0.62
CA GLU A 22 -4.88 -23.44 1.53
C GLU A 22 -5.89 -22.62 2.35
N SER A 23 -6.93 -23.27 2.85
CA SER A 23 -7.90 -22.61 3.74
C SER A 23 -7.25 -22.28 5.08
N ILE A 24 -7.44 -21.03 5.53
CA ILE A 24 -6.98 -20.56 6.83
C ILE A 24 -7.95 -21.06 7.90
N PRO A 25 -7.48 -21.72 8.98
CA PRO A 25 -8.34 -22.14 10.09
C PRO A 25 -9.05 -20.96 10.77
N ASP A 26 -10.24 -21.19 11.29
CA ASP A 26 -11.03 -20.20 12.02
C ASP A 26 -10.23 -19.57 13.17
N GLY A 27 -10.27 -18.23 13.25
CA GLY A 27 -9.58 -17.45 14.29
C GLY A 27 -8.09 -17.23 14.05
N LEU A 28 -7.54 -17.77 12.94
CA LEU A 28 -6.18 -17.45 12.49
C LEU A 28 -6.19 -16.47 11.32
N TYR A 29 -5.14 -15.67 11.25
CA TYR A 29 -4.95 -14.58 10.28
C TYR A 29 -3.51 -14.58 9.79
N HIS A 30 -3.28 -14.12 8.57
CA HIS A 30 -1.95 -13.81 8.11
C HIS A 30 -1.72 -12.29 8.02
N LEU A 31 -0.46 -11.88 8.00
CA LEU A 31 -0.08 -10.48 7.92
C LEU A 31 0.03 -10.06 6.46
N VAL A 32 -0.61 -8.96 6.11
CA VAL A 32 -0.52 -8.30 4.80
C VAL A 32 0.03 -6.88 5.00
N VAL A 33 0.92 -6.47 4.13
CA VAL A 33 1.55 -5.16 4.17
C VAL A 33 1.26 -4.38 2.90
N GLU A 34 1.06 -3.07 3.02
CA GLU A 34 0.82 -2.16 1.90
C GLU A 34 1.58 -0.85 2.11
N CYS A 35 2.15 -0.28 1.05
CA CYS A 35 2.84 1.00 1.10
C CYS A 35 2.44 1.89 -0.08
N ILE A 36 1.96 3.10 0.21
CA ILE A 36 1.85 4.16 -0.79
C ILE A 36 3.21 4.85 -0.93
N ILE A 37 3.67 4.99 -2.17
CA ILE A 37 4.97 5.60 -2.47
C ILE A 37 4.77 6.99 -3.03
N ARG A 38 5.33 7.98 -2.35
CA ARG A 38 5.32 9.38 -2.75
C ARG A 38 6.74 9.83 -3.10
N HIS A 39 6.89 10.53 -4.20
CA HIS A 39 8.15 11.17 -4.56
C HIS A 39 8.25 12.55 -3.89
N ARG A 40 9.48 13.01 -3.61
CA ARG A 40 9.75 14.32 -2.97
C ARG A 40 9.18 15.53 -3.70
N ASP A 41 8.91 15.42 -5.00
CA ASP A 41 8.24 16.49 -5.76
C ASP A 41 6.71 16.52 -5.54
N GLY A 42 6.19 15.65 -4.66
CA GLY A 42 4.77 15.56 -4.31
C GLY A 42 3.95 14.61 -5.18
N SER A 43 4.53 13.97 -6.22
CA SER A 43 3.78 12.98 -7.00
C SER A 43 3.67 11.64 -6.29
N THR A 44 2.57 10.93 -6.54
CA THR A 44 2.27 9.60 -5.99
C THR A 44 2.36 8.55 -7.08
N LEU A 45 3.01 7.42 -6.79
CA LEU A 45 3.12 6.28 -7.70
C LEU A 45 1.80 5.50 -7.72
N PHE A 46 1.35 5.17 -8.93
CA PHE A 46 0.27 4.20 -9.18
C PHE A 46 0.78 3.17 -10.16
N MET A 47 0.57 1.90 -9.82
CA MET A 47 0.88 0.76 -10.68
C MET A 47 -0.41 0.29 -11.36
N LYS A 48 -0.38 0.01 -12.66
CA LYS A 48 -1.54 -0.51 -13.37
C LYS A 48 -1.51 -2.05 -13.35
N ARG A 49 -2.55 -2.66 -12.80
CA ARG A 49 -2.69 -4.12 -12.75
C ARG A 49 -2.78 -4.70 -14.15
N ASP A 50 -2.18 -5.88 -14.32
CA ASP A 50 -2.31 -6.62 -15.56
C ASP A 50 -3.77 -7.03 -15.81
N ASN A 51 -4.17 -7.10 -17.07
CA ASN A 51 -5.53 -7.45 -17.48
C ASN A 51 -5.88 -8.94 -17.23
N THR A 52 -4.90 -9.76 -16.93
CA THR A 52 -5.05 -11.18 -16.57
C THR A 52 -5.36 -11.41 -15.08
N LYS A 53 -5.29 -10.37 -14.26
CA LYS A 53 -5.54 -10.48 -12.81
C LYS A 53 -7.01 -10.84 -12.55
N LEU A 54 -7.24 -11.76 -11.60
CA LEU A 54 -8.59 -12.23 -11.22
C LEU A 54 -9.42 -11.13 -10.54
N SER A 55 -8.77 -10.23 -9.78
CA SER A 55 -9.42 -9.12 -9.10
C SER A 55 -8.91 -7.79 -9.64
N TYR A 56 -9.82 -6.86 -9.93
CA TYR A 56 -9.51 -5.52 -10.41
C TYR A 56 -8.55 -5.49 -11.62
N PRO A 57 -8.79 -6.28 -12.72
CA PRO A 57 -7.96 -6.17 -13.93
C PRO A 57 -8.01 -4.75 -14.50
N ASP A 58 -6.90 -4.24 -15.02
CA ASP A 58 -6.76 -2.88 -15.59
C ASP A 58 -6.95 -1.71 -14.61
N TYR A 59 -7.19 -1.96 -13.34
CA TYR A 59 -7.25 -0.91 -12.31
C TYR A 59 -5.85 -0.42 -11.94
N TYR A 60 -5.77 0.83 -11.46
CA TYR A 60 -4.59 1.35 -10.79
C TYR A 60 -4.57 0.96 -9.32
N GLU A 61 -3.42 0.53 -8.86
CA GLU A 61 -3.09 0.32 -7.45
C GLU A 61 -2.26 1.48 -6.95
N ALA A 62 -2.65 2.05 -5.81
CA ALA A 62 -1.89 3.09 -5.14
C ALA A 62 -0.79 2.54 -4.23
N THR A 63 -0.84 1.25 -3.93
CA THR A 63 0.07 0.59 -2.99
C THR A 63 0.87 -0.51 -3.68
N ALA A 64 2.15 -0.64 -3.29
CA ALA A 64 2.89 -1.88 -3.41
C ALA A 64 2.70 -2.70 -2.13
N GLY A 65 2.57 -4.03 -2.23
CA GLY A 65 2.39 -4.84 -1.03
C GLY A 65 1.94 -6.27 -1.28
N GLY A 66 1.97 -7.05 -0.20
CA GLY A 66 1.62 -8.47 -0.23
C GLY A 66 1.67 -9.11 1.15
N SER A 67 1.72 -10.44 1.18
CA SER A 67 1.77 -11.19 2.42
C SER A 67 3.18 -11.25 3.01
N ALA A 68 3.29 -11.03 4.31
CA ALA A 68 4.55 -11.27 5.02
C ALA A 68 4.87 -12.77 5.03
N LEU A 69 6.09 -13.12 4.65
CA LEU A 69 6.57 -14.50 4.64
C LEU A 69 6.86 -14.99 6.06
N PHE A 70 6.98 -16.30 6.21
CA PHE A 70 7.34 -16.91 7.49
C PHE A 70 8.66 -16.32 8.01
N GLY A 71 8.64 -15.81 9.24
CA GLY A 71 9.79 -15.20 9.92
C GLY A 71 9.99 -13.71 9.62
N GLU A 72 9.22 -13.11 8.71
CA GLU A 72 9.26 -11.66 8.48
C GLU A 72 8.38 -10.91 9.50
N ILE A 73 8.85 -9.73 9.89
CA ILE A 73 8.03 -8.68 10.50
C ILE A 73 7.47 -7.75 9.42
N ALA A 74 6.47 -6.94 9.75
CA ALA A 74 5.79 -6.08 8.78
C ALA A 74 6.73 -5.14 8.00
N GLU A 75 7.72 -4.52 8.68
CA GLU A 75 8.70 -3.63 8.05
C GLU A 75 9.62 -4.37 7.05
N GLN A 76 10.00 -5.61 7.35
CA GLN A 76 10.82 -6.40 6.44
C GLN A 76 10.02 -6.81 5.20
N ALA A 77 8.78 -7.26 5.42
CA ALA A 77 7.88 -7.65 4.34
C ALA A 77 7.62 -6.47 3.39
N ILE A 78 7.30 -5.27 3.91
CA ILE A 78 6.97 -4.13 3.04
C ILE A 78 8.18 -3.62 2.25
N LEU A 79 9.38 -3.65 2.80
CA LEU A 79 10.60 -3.30 2.07
C LEU A 79 10.89 -4.28 0.94
N ARG A 80 10.66 -5.58 1.16
CA ARG A 80 10.78 -6.61 0.12
C ARG A 80 9.74 -6.42 -0.98
N GLU A 81 8.45 -6.27 -0.63
CA GLU A 81 7.35 -6.12 -1.59
C GLU A 81 7.53 -4.88 -2.47
N VAL A 82 7.87 -3.73 -1.88
CA VAL A 82 8.13 -2.50 -2.65
C VAL A 82 9.24 -2.73 -3.67
N ARG A 83 10.33 -3.38 -3.27
CA ARG A 83 11.44 -3.67 -4.18
C ARG A 83 11.04 -4.65 -5.28
N GLU A 84 10.29 -5.70 -4.95
CA GLU A 84 9.87 -6.73 -5.91
C GLU A 84 8.90 -6.19 -6.95
N GLU A 85 7.92 -5.37 -6.54
CA GLU A 85 6.88 -4.87 -7.43
C GLU A 85 7.28 -3.61 -8.22
N THR A 86 8.20 -2.79 -7.67
CA THR A 86 8.51 -1.48 -8.27
C THR A 86 9.98 -1.28 -8.62
N GLY A 87 10.86 -2.11 -8.09
CA GLY A 87 12.31 -1.92 -8.17
C GLY A 87 12.85 -0.83 -7.23
N ILE A 88 12.00 -0.12 -6.49
CA ILE A 88 12.42 0.93 -5.57
C ILE A 88 13.03 0.31 -4.31
N GLU A 89 14.23 0.75 -3.95
CA GLU A 89 14.88 0.35 -2.70
C GLU A 89 14.61 1.41 -1.62
N LEU A 90 13.71 1.09 -0.68
CA LEU A 90 13.44 1.90 0.50
C LEU A 90 14.27 1.40 1.69
N THR A 91 14.52 2.32 2.63
CA THR A 91 15.08 2.01 3.94
C THR A 91 14.02 2.16 5.04
N ALA A 92 14.20 1.51 6.18
CA ALA A 92 13.22 1.52 7.26
C ALA A 92 12.90 2.93 7.80
N ASP A 93 13.85 3.85 7.75
CA ASP A 93 13.67 5.24 8.17
C ASP A 93 12.80 6.08 7.21
N GLN A 94 12.60 5.62 5.97
CA GLN A 94 11.68 6.23 5.01
C GLN A 94 10.23 5.76 5.20
N LEU A 95 10.01 4.63 5.86
CA LEU A 95 8.67 4.10 6.12
C LEU A 95 7.96 4.92 7.22
N ARG A 96 6.69 5.20 6.99
CA ARG A 96 5.78 5.82 7.96
C ARG A 96 4.58 4.90 8.12
N HIS A 97 4.49 4.22 9.26
CA HIS A 97 3.29 3.44 9.60
C HIS A 97 2.11 4.39 9.75
N HIS A 98 1.02 4.11 9.05
CA HIS A 98 -0.20 4.93 9.09
C HIS A 98 -1.28 4.28 9.93
N THR A 99 -1.65 3.06 9.61
CA THR A 99 -2.71 2.33 10.32
C THR A 99 -2.54 0.83 10.17
N HIS A 100 -3.26 0.08 10.98
CA HIS A 100 -3.49 -1.34 10.81
C HIS A 100 -4.96 -1.66 11.05
N PHE A 101 -5.47 -2.72 10.44
CA PHE A 101 -6.83 -3.20 10.65
C PHE A 101 -6.92 -4.70 10.36
N VAL A 102 -7.97 -5.33 10.89
CA VAL A 102 -8.28 -6.75 10.66
C VAL A 102 -9.40 -6.86 9.63
N ALA A 103 -9.15 -7.58 8.54
CA ALA A 103 -10.14 -7.98 7.57
C ALA A 103 -10.59 -9.42 7.90
N HIS A 104 -11.69 -9.54 8.61
CA HIS A 104 -12.15 -10.84 9.12
C HIS A 104 -12.56 -11.80 8.01
N ASP A 105 -13.22 -11.30 6.96
CA ASP A 105 -13.68 -12.11 5.84
C ASP A 105 -12.52 -12.68 5.02
N ASP A 106 -11.41 -11.94 4.93
CA ASP A 106 -10.19 -12.36 4.22
C ASP A 106 -9.17 -13.04 5.15
N GLN A 107 -9.43 -13.09 6.45
CA GLN A 107 -8.53 -13.57 7.49
C GLN A 107 -7.12 -12.94 7.42
N CYS A 108 -7.08 -11.62 7.22
CA CYS A 108 -5.86 -10.82 7.09
C CYS A 108 -5.76 -9.74 8.17
N ILE A 109 -4.54 -9.45 8.62
CA ILE A 109 -4.19 -8.26 9.37
C ILE A 109 -3.37 -7.37 8.45
N PHE A 110 -3.94 -6.22 8.05
CA PHE A 110 -3.27 -5.25 7.21
C PHE A 110 -2.42 -4.29 8.03
N HIS A 111 -1.17 -4.07 7.63
CA HIS A 111 -0.33 -2.98 8.08
C HIS A 111 -0.09 -2.03 6.90
N CYS A 112 -0.58 -0.81 7.01
CA CYS A 112 -0.55 0.18 5.95
C CYS A 112 0.53 1.22 6.25
N TYR A 113 1.40 1.44 5.26
CA TYR A 113 2.50 2.38 5.30
C TYR A 113 2.38 3.41 4.17
N TRP A 114 3.11 4.49 4.31
CA TRP A 114 3.51 5.33 3.20
C TRP A 114 4.99 5.66 3.32
N ALA A 115 5.63 5.96 2.20
CA ALA A 115 7.04 6.31 2.15
C ALA A 115 7.28 7.47 1.18
N GLU A 116 8.28 8.31 1.51
CA GLU A 116 8.77 9.34 0.62
C GLU A 116 10.13 8.92 0.06
N THR A 117 10.31 9.11 -1.25
CA THR A 117 11.54 8.76 -1.96
C THR A 117 11.94 9.86 -2.96
N ASP A 118 13.21 9.88 -3.33
CA ASP A 118 13.76 10.63 -4.46
C ASP A 118 14.25 9.71 -5.60
N TRP A 119 13.71 8.49 -5.66
CA TRP A 119 14.03 7.50 -6.67
C TRP A 119 13.78 8.02 -8.09
N ASP A 120 14.64 7.67 -9.04
CA ASP A 120 14.46 8.06 -10.44
C ASP A 120 13.14 7.45 -10.99
N LYS A 121 12.17 8.31 -11.25
CA LYS A 121 10.83 7.93 -11.71
C LYS A 121 10.82 7.11 -13.00
N SER A 122 11.86 7.22 -13.82
CA SER A 122 11.98 6.50 -15.09
C SER A 122 12.49 5.06 -14.94
N THR A 123 12.92 4.67 -13.73
CA THR A 123 13.55 3.36 -13.47
C THR A 123 12.64 2.37 -12.76
N ILE A 124 11.34 2.63 -12.71
CA ILE A 124 10.36 1.70 -12.14
C ILE A 124 10.38 0.39 -12.93
N GLN A 125 10.45 -0.72 -12.21
CA GLN A 125 10.42 -2.06 -12.77
C GLN A 125 9.01 -2.63 -12.62
N LEU A 126 8.43 -3.09 -13.73
CA LEU A 126 7.14 -3.78 -13.70
C LEU A 126 7.37 -5.25 -13.39
N GLN A 127 6.60 -5.78 -12.46
CA GLN A 127 6.57 -7.22 -12.22
C GLN A 127 5.73 -7.91 -13.29
N ALA A 128 6.32 -8.87 -14.01
CA ALA A 128 5.65 -9.61 -15.07
C ALA A 128 4.40 -10.33 -14.53
N ASP A 129 3.31 -10.33 -15.30
CA ASP A 129 2.02 -10.94 -14.97
C ASP A 129 1.29 -10.30 -13.76
N GLU A 130 1.90 -9.27 -13.12
CA GLU A 130 1.29 -8.51 -12.04
C GLU A 130 0.87 -7.11 -12.50
N THR A 131 1.80 -6.38 -13.12
CA THR A 131 1.59 -4.99 -13.53
C THR A 131 1.94 -4.76 -14.99
N SER A 132 1.11 -3.98 -15.69
CA SER A 132 1.26 -3.68 -17.12
C SER A 132 1.81 -2.28 -17.40
N ASN A 133 1.69 -1.35 -16.45
CA ASN A 133 2.14 0.04 -16.57
C ASN A 133 2.27 0.70 -15.20
N TYR A 134 2.82 1.92 -15.18
CA TYR A 134 2.84 2.76 -13.99
C TYR A 134 2.69 4.24 -14.37
N ILE A 135 2.29 5.06 -13.40
CA ILE A 135 2.23 6.51 -13.53
C ILE A 135 2.59 7.18 -12.21
N TRP A 136 3.34 8.27 -12.30
CA TRP A 136 3.53 9.20 -11.20
C TRP A 136 2.54 10.36 -11.35
N VAL A 137 1.57 10.44 -10.47
CA VAL A 137 0.51 11.44 -10.49
C VAL A 137 0.91 12.64 -9.63
N PRO A 138 1.11 13.84 -10.22
CA PRO A 138 1.40 15.05 -9.47
C PRO A 138 0.29 15.39 -8.47
N GLN A 139 0.66 16.04 -7.35
CA GLN A 139 -0.30 16.39 -6.29
C GLN A 139 -1.50 17.20 -6.81
N GLU A 140 -1.27 18.16 -7.68
CA GLU A 140 -2.32 18.99 -8.28
C GLU A 140 -3.31 18.23 -9.15
N ASN A 141 -2.89 17.08 -9.69
CA ASN A 141 -3.73 16.20 -10.53
C ASN A 141 -4.31 15.01 -9.76
N LEU A 142 -3.90 14.79 -8.50
CA LEU A 142 -4.23 13.59 -7.75
C LEU A 142 -5.74 13.40 -7.59
N LYS A 143 -6.46 14.46 -7.20
CA LYS A 143 -7.92 14.42 -7.04
C LYS A 143 -8.62 14.06 -8.35
N TYR A 144 -8.24 14.74 -9.46
CA TYR A 144 -8.82 14.45 -10.77
C TYR A 144 -8.55 13.01 -11.22
N PHE A 145 -7.33 12.52 -11.02
CA PHE A 145 -6.96 11.14 -11.33
C PHE A 145 -7.82 10.13 -10.55
N LEU A 146 -7.99 10.32 -9.25
CA LEU A 146 -8.82 9.44 -8.41
C LEU A 146 -10.31 9.48 -8.79
N GLU A 147 -10.80 10.57 -9.36
CA GLU A 147 -12.20 10.71 -9.80
C GLU A 147 -12.46 10.12 -11.19
N THR A 148 -11.44 10.09 -12.07
CA THR A 148 -11.62 9.74 -13.48
C THR A 148 -11.05 8.39 -13.89
N GLU A 149 -10.02 7.91 -13.19
CA GLU A 149 -9.38 6.63 -13.49
C GLU A 149 -9.94 5.49 -12.63
N LEU A 150 -9.80 4.27 -13.12
CA LEU A 150 -10.15 3.06 -12.38
C LEU A 150 -9.09 2.78 -11.32
N VAL A 151 -9.31 3.25 -10.11
CA VAL A 151 -8.44 3.00 -8.96
C VAL A 151 -9.14 2.03 -8.00
N ILE A 152 -8.40 1.11 -7.38
CA ILE A 152 -8.97 0.17 -6.39
C ILE A 152 -9.64 0.98 -5.26
N PRO A 153 -10.96 0.78 -5.00
CA PRO A 153 -11.74 1.68 -4.13
C PRO A 153 -11.16 1.89 -2.74
N ARG A 154 -10.74 0.82 -2.06
CA ARG A 154 -10.15 0.92 -0.71
C ARG A 154 -8.84 1.73 -0.71
N GLN A 155 -8.01 1.57 -1.73
CA GLN A 155 -6.75 2.29 -1.85
C GLN A 155 -6.99 3.77 -2.25
N LYS A 156 -8.01 4.04 -3.05
CA LYS A 156 -8.47 5.41 -3.35
C LYS A 156 -8.80 6.16 -2.06
N ASP A 157 -9.66 5.59 -1.20
CA ASP A 157 -10.01 6.18 0.10
C ASP A 157 -8.77 6.41 0.98
N TYR A 158 -7.79 5.51 0.90
CA TYR A 158 -6.55 5.62 1.66
C TYR A 158 -5.69 6.79 1.19
N VAL A 159 -5.53 6.96 -0.12
CA VAL A 159 -4.80 8.11 -0.72
C VAL A 159 -5.49 9.43 -0.40
N GLU A 160 -6.82 9.48 -0.50
CA GLU A 160 -7.62 10.69 -0.19
C GLU A 160 -7.38 11.16 1.25
N ARG A 161 -7.47 10.26 2.23
CA ARG A 161 -7.23 10.57 3.64
C ARG A 161 -5.79 11.03 3.91
N LEU A 162 -4.81 10.42 3.29
CA LEU A 162 -3.41 10.77 3.52
C LEU A 162 -3.01 12.11 2.91
N PHE A 163 -3.47 12.41 1.69
CA PHE A 163 -2.86 13.47 0.89
C PHE A 163 -3.83 14.58 0.44
N LEU A 164 -5.14 14.38 0.57
CA LEU A 164 -6.12 15.40 0.20
C LEU A 164 -6.85 16.00 1.40
N GLU A 165 -7.24 15.21 2.40
CA GLU A 165 -7.97 15.73 3.57
C GLU A 165 -7.07 16.57 4.49
N GLN A 166 -5.78 16.26 4.60
CA GLN A 166 -4.85 17.04 5.42
C GLN A 166 -4.58 18.46 4.90
N GLU A 167 -4.75 18.70 3.60
CA GLU A 167 -4.61 20.04 3.03
C GLU A 167 -5.79 20.97 3.39
N GLN A 168 -6.99 20.42 3.57
CA GLN A 168 -8.16 21.22 3.98
C GLN A 168 -8.00 21.75 5.41
N GLY A 169 -7.46 20.95 6.33
CA GLY A 169 -7.19 21.37 7.72
C GLY A 169 -6.09 22.44 7.86
N LYS A 170 -5.13 22.51 6.91
CA LYS A 170 -4.10 23.56 6.90
C LYS A 170 -4.65 24.87 6.35
N SER A 171 -5.50 24.84 5.33
CA SER A 171 -6.13 26.02 4.72
C SER A 171 -7.07 26.75 5.69
N GLU A 172 -7.80 26.02 6.54
CA GLU A 172 -8.69 26.62 7.53
C GLU A 172 -7.91 27.28 8.69
N ASN A 173 -6.77 26.73 9.10
CA ASN A 173 -5.94 27.33 10.15
C ASN A 173 -5.17 28.59 9.65
N GLU A 174 -4.75 28.66 8.41
CA GLU A 174 -4.11 29.85 7.85
C GLU A 174 -5.08 31.03 7.65
N THR A 175 -6.36 30.73 7.37
CA THR A 175 -7.40 31.75 7.23
C THR A 175 -7.78 32.37 8.57
N GLN A 176 -7.70 31.64 9.68
CA GLN A 176 -7.96 32.18 11.03
C GLN A 176 -6.81 33.04 11.60
N TYR A 177 -5.57 32.85 11.14
CA TYR A 177 -4.41 33.66 11.57
C TYR A 177 -4.30 35.02 10.89
N ASN A 178 -4.89 35.19 9.73
CA ASN A 178 -4.87 36.45 8.95
C ASN A 178 -6.05 37.39 9.21
N MET A 179 -6.93 37.09 10.18
CA MET A 179 -8.07 37.93 10.60
C MET A 179 -7.91 38.49 12.03
N ARG A 180 -6.67 38.68 12.51
CA ARG A 180 -6.44 39.39 13.78
C ARG A 180 -5.47 40.52 13.64
#